data_12a598882c5f1fda0697342ca8a26f54
#
_entry.id   12a598882c5f1fda0697342ca8a26f54
#
_cell.length_a   1.000
_cell.length_b   1.000
_cell.length_c   1.000
_cell.angle_alpha   90.00
_cell.angle_beta   90.00
_cell.angle_gamma   90.00
#
_symmetry.space_group_name_H-M   'P 1'
#
loop_
_entity.id
_entity.type
_entity.pdbx_description
1 polymer ?
#
loop_
_entity_poly.entity_id
_entity_poly.type
_entity_poly.pdbx_seq_one_letter_code
_entity_poly.pdbx_strand_id
1 'polypeptide(L)'
;MSTDDDRPEVPAVPQTRAEMRAAREAAEAAEAERIERALATHHEPEPHDDQPRADAGGTAAREAAAREAAAREAAVREAGDREVAEQEAAARKMAAFEAAAREDAEATALPSVPLPTEPVVVGAAPFVASPDAPDAADTEAEAEAEAEAEPRDAAFDPADSREPSAREPARTPATSRRFLLTIGAVLGVLVLVGTAFGIVSLLQGPRISEVQVDTAQAIESSGSRVILTANQALSDIDPEQVTVEPAVPFTVDASGRGVGVRFTVPLDDSTKYTVRVADVTGAGGGPSTTLTTSFETPASHIFILRRDVDGKDKIFLTDLKGDGVAVYEHDKINDFRATSNQLVVAVEEDDGSRLLVMDRDGANQRELKLPGDGYVGAIQVSERGGLVGYSYSDRELSDDEGRASVLVTQSLNGKDDPQVIEVAGEEASVFVWQFVPDSAAVLFIDFDGALSLVDRSSDAGVQSLGLAATIQGISRGTYTAIVERLDATVVELNLADGSEKPLAASDPDYGTASSITPYPGGTLRHVVSRDDAGLPVGQAVIRVDDDGTATPLVEVSSADSILQACASPSGQYAAVVVAPELASNPYDGMLLPLPENVETHLIGMESGKEMVALTGFDVSWCQTAPRF
;
A
#
# COMPACT_ATOMS: atom_id res chain seq x y z
N MET A 1 53.40 52.15 -0.74
CA MET A 1 53.46 50.78 -0.25
C MET A 1 52.01 50.34 -0.06
N SER A 2 51.45 49.83 -1.13
CA SER A 2 50.12 49.19 -1.14
C SER A 2 50.35 47.72 -1.31
N THR A 3 49.90 46.94 -0.39
CA THR A 3 49.82 45.48 -0.51
C THR A 3 48.39 45.12 -0.88
N ASP A 4 48.22 44.72 -2.15
CA ASP A 4 47.02 44.06 -2.65
C ASP A 4 46.87 42.73 -1.94
N ASP A 5 45.75 42.58 -1.28
CA ASP A 5 45.30 41.33 -0.63
C ASP A 5 44.32 40.63 -1.62
N ASP A 6 44.90 39.80 -2.51
CA ASP A 6 44.19 39.04 -3.53
C ASP A 6 43.79 37.70 -2.90
N ARG A 7 42.68 37.70 -2.12
CA ARG A 7 42.00 36.51 -1.69
C ARG A 7 40.91 36.16 -2.72
N PRO A 8 40.86 34.93 -3.24
CA PRO A 8 39.75 34.52 -4.07
C PRO A 8 38.45 34.59 -3.26
N GLU A 9 37.45 35.34 -3.77
CA GLU A 9 36.10 35.36 -3.24
C GLU A 9 35.51 33.96 -3.30
N VAL A 10 35.21 33.38 -2.15
CA VAL A 10 34.41 32.17 -2.03
C VAL A 10 32.96 32.55 -2.44
N PRO A 11 32.35 31.89 -3.43
CA PRO A 11 30.99 32.20 -3.82
C PRO A 11 30.04 32.01 -2.64
N ALA A 12 29.20 33.00 -2.41
CA ALA A 12 28.20 32.98 -1.34
C ALA A 12 27.26 31.78 -1.53
N VAL A 13 27.01 31.04 -0.47
CA VAL A 13 26.05 29.92 -0.48
C VAL A 13 24.65 30.52 -0.69
N PRO A 14 23.86 30.04 -1.69
CA PRO A 14 22.53 30.55 -1.96
C PRO A 14 21.62 30.31 -0.75
N GLN A 15 20.98 31.38 -0.25
CA GLN A 15 20.12 31.37 0.93
C GLN A 15 18.62 31.32 0.60
N THR A 16 18.28 31.44 -0.68
CA THR A 16 16.89 31.39 -1.13
C THR A 16 16.70 30.35 -2.24
N ARG A 17 15.48 29.86 -2.37
CA ARG A 17 15.10 28.87 -3.42
C ARG A 17 15.39 29.41 -4.83
N ALA A 18 15.21 30.71 -5.05
CA ALA A 18 15.53 31.38 -6.31
C ALA A 18 17.05 31.38 -6.58
N GLU A 19 17.88 31.62 -5.57
CA GLU A 19 19.36 31.59 -5.71
C GLU A 19 19.89 30.17 -5.96
N MET A 20 19.29 29.15 -5.35
CA MET A 20 19.65 27.74 -5.62
C MET A 20 19.29 27.34 -7.05
N ARG A 21 18.14 27.79 -7.55
CA ARG A 21 17.73 27.53 -8.94
C ARG A 21 18.63 28.25 -9.93
N ALA A 22 18.95 29.51 -9.71
CA ALA A 22 19.88 30.26 -10.55
C ALA A 22 21.29 29.65 -10.54
N ALA A 23 21.76 29.13 -9.39
CA ALA A 23 23.03 28.43 -9.30
C ALA A 23 23.03 27.10 -10.07
N ARG A 24 21.92 26.38 -10.07
CA ARG A 24 21.74 25.14 -10.86
C ARG A 24 21.70 25.44 -12.35
N GLU A 25 20.90 26.42 -12.81
CA GLU A 25 20.84 26.81 -14.21
C GLU A 25 22.22 27.31 -14.74
N ALA A 26 22.97 28.03 -13.90
CA ALA A 26 24.33 28.46 -14.24
C ALA A 26 25.29 27.28 -14.33
N ALA A 27 25.15 26.25 -13.51
CA ALA A 27 25.95 25.03 -13.57
C ALA A 27 25.61 24.21 -14.82
N GLU A 28 24.34 24.02 -15.14
CA GLU A 28 23.86 23.33 -16.34
C GLU A 28 24.30 24.06 -17.65
N ALA A 29 24.23 25.38 -17.68
CA ALA A 29 24.71 26.18 -18.81
C ALA A 29 26.24 26.07 -18.99
N ALA A 30 27.00 26.04 -17.91
CA ALA A 30 28.45 25.86 -17.95
C ALA A 30 28.85 24.44 -18.41
N GLU A 31 28.07 23.45 -18.09
CA GLU A 31 28.26 22.07 -18.52
C GLU A 31 27.94 21.91 -20.00
N ALA A 32 26.82 22.48 -20.48
CA ALA A 32 26.45 22.50 -21.89
C ALA A 32 27.55 23.17 -22.75
N GLU A 33 28.07 24.33 -22.31
CA GLU A 33 29.18 25.02 -23.01
C GLU A 33 30.49 24.19 -23.01
N ARG A 34 30.70 23.39 -21.97
CA ARG A 34 31.84 22.47 -21.87
C ARG A 34 31.72 21.30 -22.85
N ILE A 35 30.51 20.72 -22.98
CA ILE A 35 30.18 19.65 -23.92
C ILE A 35 30.30 20.17 -25.37
N GLU A 36 29.75 21.34 -25.68
CA GLU A 36 29.85 21.95 -27.01
C GLU A 36 31.29 22.27 -27.41
N ARG A 37 32.11 22.71 -26.45
CA ARG A 37 33.56 22.96 -26.66
C ARG A 37 34.32 21.64 -26.88
N ALA A 38 33.93 20.55 -26.20
CA ALA A 38 34.50 19.22 -26.40
C ALA A 38 34.14 18.64 -27.78
N LEU A 39 32.91 18.81 -28.23
CA LEU A 39 32.43 18.40 -29.57
C LEU A 39 33.07 19.21 -30.68
N ALA A 40 33.33 20.52 -30.50
CA ALA A 40 33.99 21.38 -31.49
C ALA A 40 35.46 21.03 -31.71
N THR A 41 36.12 20.38 -30.75
CA THR A 41 37.54 19.95 -30.90
C THR A 41 37.69 18.62 -31.64
N HIS A 42 36.59 17.92 -32.00
CA HIS A 42 36.65 16.64 -32.72
C HIS A 42 36.29 16.73 -34.21
N HIS A 43 36.12 17.93 -34.79
CA HIS A 43 35.77 18.10 -36.21
C HIS A 43 36.92 18.82 -36.94
N GLU A 44 37.95 18.07 -37.31
CA GLU A 44 38.90 18.46 -38.36
C GLU A 44 38.79 17.44 -39.49
N PRO A 45 38.54 17.85 -40.77
CA PRO A 45 38.35 16.92 -41.90
C PRO A 45 39.71 16.43 -42.44
N GLU A 46 39.87 15.12 -42.53
CA GLU A 46 40.99 14.50 -43.24
C GLU A 46 40.85 14.64 -44.76
N PRO A 47 41.97 14.88 -45.51
CA PRO A 47 41.99 14.76 -46.97
C PRO A 47 42.29 13.31 -47.40
N HIS A 48 41.47 12.81 -48.31
CA HIS A 48 41.68 11.57 -49.06
C HIS A 48 42.99 11.61 -49.84
N ASP A 49 43.81 10.56 -49.67
CA ASP A 49 44.66 10.08 -50.74
C ASP A 49 44.93 8.56 -50.64
N ASP A 50 44.90 7.89 -51.80
CA ASP A 50 44.99 6.45 -52.00
C ASP A 50 46.39 5.87 -51.87
N GLN A 51 46.53 4.67 -51.29
CA GLN A 51 47.27 3.45 -51.65
C GLN A 51 48.04 2.74 -50.50
N PRO A 52 48.18 1.41 -50.57
CA PRO A 52 48.41 0.57 -49.40
C PRO A 52 49.86 0.30 -49.07
N ARG A 53 50.24 0.35 -47.79
CA ARG A 53 51.46 -0.28 -47.28
C ARG A 53 51.21 -0.93 -45.92
N ALA A 54 51.64 -2.18 -45.83
CA ALA A 54 51.58 -3.05 -44.68
C ALA A 54 52.50 -2.64 -43.53
N ASP A 55 52.09 -3.05 -42.31
CA ASP A 55 52.90 -3.24 -41.12
C ASP A 55 53.56 -2.03 -40.45
N ALA A 56 52.74 -1.15 -39.81
CA ALA A 56 53.20 -0.34 -38.67
C ALA A 56 52.06 0.15 -37.76
N GLY A 57 50.80 -0.30 -37.94
CA GLY A 57 49.59 0.22 -37.24
C GLY A 57 49.35 -0.32 -35.84
N GLY A 58 50.06 -1.33 -35.39
CA GLY A 58 49.76 -2.03 -34.13
C GLY A 58 50.20 -1.34 -32.85
N THR A 59 51.21 -0.49 -32.90
CA THR A 59 51.79 0.19 -31.72
C THR A 59 51.10 1.51 -31.42
N ALA A 60 50.76 2.31 -32.44
CA ALA A 60 50.10 3.59 -32.23
C ALA A 60 48.64 3.45 -31.75
N ALA A 61 47.93 2.46 -32.28
CA ALA A 61 46.55 2.17 -31.81
C ALA A 61 46.50 1.66 -30.35
N ARG A 62 47.52 0.86 -29.97
CA ARG A 62 47.62 0.41 -28.57
C ARG A 62 48.04 1.55 -27.62
N GLU A 63 48.88 2.47 -28.05
CA GLU A 63 49.22 3.66 -27.26
C GLU A 63 48.04 4.64 -27.15
N ALA A 64 47.22 4.81 -28.19
CA ALA A 64 46.04 5.63 -28.14
C ALA A 64 44.98 5.03 -27.18
N ALA A 65 44.73 3.73 -27.27
CA ALA A 65 43.83 3.02 -26.35
C ALA A 65 44.30 3.08 -24.89
N ALA A 66 45.61 2.95 -24.66
CA ALA A 66 46.19 3.08 -23.31
C ALA A 66 46.05 4.51 -22.74
N ARG A 67 46.15 5.54 -23.58
CA ARG A 67 45.96 6.94 -23.16
C ARG A 67 44.47 7.22 -22.85
N GLU A 68 43.57 6.67 -23.64
CA GLU A 68 42.13 6.80 -23.41
C GLU A 68 41.70 6.08 -22.13
N ALA A 69 42.21 4.86 -21.87
CA ALA A 69 41.97 4.14 -20.63
C ALA A 69 42.50 4.90 -19.41
N ALA A 70 43.72 5.48 -19.49
CA ALA A 70 44.26 6.29 -18.41
C ALA A 70 43.48 7.60 -18.17
N ALA A 71 42.92 8.20 -19.24
CA ALA A 71 42.09 9.39 -19.11
C ALA A 71 40.72 9.07 -18.44
N ARG A 72 40.12 7.92 -18.78
CA ARG A 72 38.90 7.44 -18.11
C ARG A 72 39.13 7.12 -16.63
N GLU A 73 40.23 6.47 -16.32
CA GLU A 73 40.63 6.16 -14.93
C GLU A 73 40.90 7.44 -14.10
N ALA A 74 41.47 8.46 -14.71
CA ALA A 74 41.67 9.75 -14.05
C ALA A 74 40.34 10.49 -13.82
N ALA A 75 39.39 10.43 -14.77
CA ALA A 75 38.08 11.04 -14.62
C ALA A 75 37.24 10.35 -13.53
N VAL A 76 37.32 9.02 -13.42
CA VAL A 76 36.65 8.26 -12.36
C VAL A 76 37.21 8.60 -10.98
N ARG A 77 38.54 8.74 -10.86
CA ARG A 77 39.18 9.17 -9.60
C ARG A 77 38.76 10.59 -9.21
N GLU A 78 38.72 11.52 -10.17
CA GLU A 78 38.30 12.91 -9.91
C GLU A 78 36.83 13.01 -9.50
N ALA A 79 35.94 12.16 -10.06
CA ALA A 79 34.57 12.05 -9.65
C ALA A 79 34.43 11.50 -8.22
N GLY A 80 35.15 10.44 -7.88
CA GLY A 80 35.20 9.87 -6.53
C GLY A 80 35.73 10.86 -5.48
N ASP A 81 36.79 11.62 -5.80
CA ASP A 81 37.34 12.64 -4.89
C ASP A 81 36.36 13.81 -4.66
N ARG A 82 35.49 14.12 -5.65
CA ARG A 82 34.43 15.12 -5.49
C ARG A 82 33.31 14.60 -4.57
N GLU A 83 32.88 13.39 -4.76
CA GLU A 83 31.83 12.78 -3.94
C GLU A 83 32.26 12.69 -2.47
N VAL A 84 33.52 12.30 -2.19
CA VAL A 84 34.09 12.29 -0.84
C VAL A 84 34.14 13.71 -0.26
N ALA A 85 34.50 14.71 -1.05
CA ALA A 85 34.56 16.10 -0.59
C ALA A 85 33.16 16.66 -0.29
N GLU A 86 32.14 16.27 -1.06
CA GLU A 86 30.73 16.64 -0.81
C GLU A 86 30.18 15.97 0.45
N GLN A 87 30.50 14.68 0.66
CA GLN A 87 30.12 13.97 1.88
C GLN A 87 30.78 14.55 3.14
N GLU A 88 32.09 14.92 3.06
CA GLU A 88 32.75 15.61 4.16
C GLU A 88 32.17 17.01 4.43
N ALA A 89 31.75 17.72 3.38
CA ALA A 89 31.10 19.02 3.52
C ALA A 89 29.71 18.90 4.15
N ALA A 90 28.96 17.87 3.79
CA ALA A 90 27.66 17.55 4.40
C ALA A 90 27.83 17.16 5.88
N ALA A 91 28.80 16.30 6.20
CA ALA A 91 29.10 15.91 7.59
C ALA A 91 29.50 17.11 8.47
N ARG A 92 30.29 18.06 7.93
CA ARG A 92 30.66 19.29 8.66
C ARG A 92 29.45 20.20 8.89
N LYS A 93 28.49 20.30 7.94
CA LYS A 93 27.24 21.05 8.11
C LYS A 93 26.35 20.42 9.19
N MET A 94 26.25 19.09 9.21
CA MET A 94 25.51 18.36 10.24
C MET A 94 26.10 18.57 11.63
N ALA A 95 27.43 18.48 11.78
CA ALA A 95 28.10 18.74 13.06
C ALA A 95 27.90 20.20 13.55
N ALA A 96 27.84 21.16 12.64
CA ALA A 96 27.56 22.56 12.99
C ALA A 96 26.10 22.76 13.43
N PHE A 97 25.15 22.09 12.79
CA PHE A 97 23.75 22.11 13.15
C PHE A 97 23.49 21.44 14.52
N GLU A 98 24.15 20.31 14.78
CA GLU A 98 24.05 19.63 16.07
C GLU A 98 24.67 20.45 17.22
N ALA A 99 25.72 21.22 16.94
CA ALA A 99 26.31 22.14 17.91
C ALA A 99 25.34 23.30 18.23
N ALA A 100 24.66 23.86 17.22
CA ALA A 100 23.67 24.92 17.41
C ALA A 100 22.43 24.44 18.19
N ALA A 101 21.96 23.21 17.88
CA ALA A 101 20.83 22.62 18.60
C ALA A 101 21.13 22.32 20.09
N ARG A 102 22.39 21.98 20.41
CA ARG A 102 22.83 21.82 21.81
C ARG A 102 22.89 23.16 22.56
N GLU A 103 23.29 24.23 21.89
CA GLU A 103 23.35 25.58 22.47
C GLU A 103 21.93 26.13 22.77
N ASP A 104 20.96 25.86 21.90
CA ASP A 104 19.55 26.20 22.12
C ASP A 104 18.89 25.35 23.23
N ALA A 105 19.24 24.07 23.35
CA ALA A 105 18.77 23.19 24.42
C ALA A 105 19.31 23.61 25.81
N GLU A 106 20.54 24.10 25.88
CA GLU A 106 21.15 24.60 27.13
C GLU A 106 20.56 25.97 27.53
N ALA A 107 20.16 26.80 26.55
CA ALA A 107 19.50 28.09 26.80
C ALA A 107 18.06 27.95 27.31
N THR A 108 17.40 26.80 27.07
CA THR A 108 16.00 26.56 27.46
C THR A 108 15.85 25.76 28.75
N ALA A 109 16.94 25.36 29.40
CA ALA A 109 16.91 24.61 30.66
C ALA A 109 16.45 25.50 31.82
N LEU A 110 15.18 25.37 32.19
CA LEU A 110 14.62 25.95 33.42
C LEU A 110 15.25 25.30 34.67
N PRO A 111 15.49 26.04 35.74
CA PRO A 111 16.09 25.50 36.96
C PRO A 111 15.17 24.44 37.60
N SER A 112 15.70 23.27 37.83
CA SER A 112 15.03 22.12 38.48
C SER A 112 14.63 22.46 39.90
N VAL A 113 13.33 22.49 40.17
CA VAL A 113 12.75 22.52 41.54
C VAL A 113 12.77 21.09 42.08
N PRO A 114 13.28 20.86 43.31
CA PRO A 114 13.30 19.51 43.87
C PRO A 114 11.88 19.05 44.26
N LEU A 115 11.50 17.88 43.77
CA LEU A 115 10.26 17.17 44.10
C LEU A 115 10.32 16.62 45.52
N PRO A 116 9.26 16.75 46.34
CA PRO A 116 9.19 16.08 47.62
C PRO A 116 8.90 14.59 47.45
N THR A 117 9.71 13.78 48.14
CA THR A 117 9.57 12.33 48.25
C THR A 117 8.53 11.98 49.33
N GLU A 118 7.28 11.75 48.93
CA GLU A 118 6.33 10.94 49.71
C GLU A 118 5.47 10.07 48.79
N PRO A 119 5.19 8.80 49.14
CA PRO A 119 4.43 7.90 48.28
C PRO A 119 2.93 8.15 48.42
N VAL A 120 2.29 8.60 47.34
CA VAL A 120 0.82 8.70 47.29
C VAL A 120 0.24 7.36 46.88
N VAL A 121 -0.48 6.76 47.81
CA VAL A 121 -1.35 5.58 47.58
C VAL A 121 -2.56 6.04 46.80
N VAL A 122 -2.67 5.63 45.54
CA VAL A 122 -3.85 5.89 44.71
C VAL A 122 -4.91 4.84 45.02
N GLY A 123 -5.91 5.26 45.80
CA GLY A 123 -7.14 4.50 46.00
C GLY A 123 -8.06 4.65 44.77
N ALA A 124 -8.56 3.54 44.26
CA ALA A 124 -9.57 3.49 43.24
C ALA A 124 -10.87 4.11 43.70
N ALA A 125 -11.37 5.13 43.03
CA ALA A 125 -12.71 5.70 43.22
C ALA A 125 -13.69 5.09 42.20
N PRO A 126 -14.93 4.78 42.64
CA PRO A 126 -15.93 4.18 41.75
C PRO A 126 -16.57 5.22 40.83
N PHE A 127 -16.85 4.77 39.62
CA PHE A 127 -17.57 5.49 38.57
C PHE A 127 -18.99 5.79 39.03
N VAL A 128 -19.36 7.06 39.16
CA VAL A 128 -20.74 7.52 39.39
C VAL A 128 -21.38 7.79 38.04
N ALA A 129 -22.44 7.03 37.76
CA ALA A 129 -23.31 7.28 36.62
C ALA A 129 -24.18 8.53 36.90
N SER A 130 -24.19 9.47 35.96
CA SER A 130 -25.17 10.57 35.96
C SER A 130 -26.45 10.13 35.25
N PRO A 131 -27.61 10.42 35.83
CA PRO A 131 -28.87 10.31 35.11
C PRO A 131 -29.24 11.71 34.59
N ASP A 132 -29.64 11.78 33.31
CA ASP A 132 -30.69 12.67 32.80
C ASP A 132 -30.68 12.64 31.27
N ALA A 133 -31.65 11.94 30.71
CA ALA A 133 -32.15 12.19 29.37
C ALA A 133 -33.68 12.36 29.45
N PRO A 134 -34.23 13.41 28.88
CA PRO A 134 -35.68 13.59 28.84
C PRO A 134 -36.32 12.78 27.74
N ASP A 135 -37.51 12.24 28.08
CA ASP A 135 -38.53 11.69 27.20
C ASP A 135 -38.76 12.54 25.96
N ALA A 136 -38.85 11.88 24.83
CA ALA A 136 -39.59 12.39 23.66
C ALA A 136 -40.38 11.27 23.03
N ALA A 137 -41.68 11.52 23.04
CA ALA A 137 -42.79 10.67 22.65
C ALA A 137 -42.80 10.25 21.18
N ASP A 138 -43.42 9.08 21.00
CA ASP A 138 -44.23 8.57 19.92
C ASP A 138 -44.29 9.35 18.60
N THR A 139 -43.88 8.69 17.52
CA THR A 139 -44.53 8.86 16.22
C THR A 139 -44.51 7.51 15.47
N GLU A 140 -45.64 6.84 15.47
CA GLU A 140 -45.97 5.76 14.55
C GLU A 140 -45.95 6.32 13.12
N ALA A 141 -45.26 5.64 12.20
CA ALA A 141 -45.42 5.83 10.78
C ALA A 141 -45.70 4.48 10.15
N GLU A 142 -46.97 4.30 9.83
CA GLU A 142 -47.46 3.24 8.96
C GLU A 142 -46.81 3.36 7.57
N ALA A 143 -46.25 2.27 7.07
CA ALA A 143 -45.85 2.12 5.68
C ALA A 143 -46.90 1.26 4.98
N GLU A 144 -47.79 1.92 4.21
CA GLU A 144 -48.68 1.28 3.25
C GLU A 144 -47.85 0.75 2.06
N ALA A 145 -48.04 -0.53 1.77
CA ALA A 145 -47.58 -1.16 0.54
C ALA A 145 -48.78 -1.19 -0.44
N GLU A 146 -48.71 -0.36 -1.46
CA GLU A 146 -49.62 -0.43 -2.62
C GLU A 146 -49.23 -1.63 -3.50
N ALA A 147 -50.21 -2.53 -3.69
CA ALA A 147 -50.20 -3.51 -4.75
C ALA A 147 -51.35 -3.20 -5.72
N GLU A 148 -51.00 -2.74 -6.91
CA GLU A 148 -51.92 -2.58 -8.04
C GLU A 148 -52.45 -3.94 -8.53
N ALA A 149 -53.76 -4.05 -8.66
CA ALA A 149 -54.41 -5.04 -9.51
C ALA A 149 -55.64 -4.43 -10.20
N GLU A 150 -55.58 -4.40 -11.52
CA GLU A 150 -56.60 -3.89 -12.44
C GLU A 150 -57.95 -4.64 -12.37
N PRO A 151 -59.06 -3.96 -12.76
CA PRO A 151 -60.39 -4.51 -12.67
C PRO A 151 -60.83 -5.22 -13.96
N ARG A 152 -61.63 -6.27 -13.83
CA ARG A 152 -62.45 -6.79 -14.91
C ARG A 152 -63.92 -6.69 -14.57
N ASP A 153 -64.60 -5.89 -15.36
CA ASP A 153 -66.07 -5.76 -15.51
C ASP A 153 -66.76 -7.08 -15.76
N ALA A 154 -67.87 -7.30 -15.09
CA ALA A 154 -69.03 -7.94 -15.65
C ALA A 154 -70.29 -7.57 -14.83
N ALA A 155 -71.10 -6.78 -15.45
CA ALA A 155 -72.47 -6.43 -15.04
C ALA A 155 -73.43 -7.66 -15.05
N PHE A 156 -74.37 -7.74 -14.13
CA PHE A 156 -75.78 -7.99 -14.42
C PHE A 156 -76.64 -7.68 -13.22
N ASP A 157 -77.69 -6.96 -13.48
CA ASP A 157 -78.78 -6.41 -12.67
C ASP A 157 -79.98 -7.36 -12.69
N PRO A 158 -81.15 -7.01 -12.16
CA PRO A 158 -81.64 -7.15 -10.77
C PRO A 158 -82.91 -8.02 -10.62
N ALA A 159 -83.42 -7.97 -9.40
CA ALA A 159 -84.81 -8.30 -8.99
C ALA A 159 -85.11 -9.75 -8.65
N ASP A 160 -85.45 -10.04 -7.41
CA ASP A 160 -86.81 -10.23 -7.00
C ASP A 160 -87.00 -10.24 -5.47
N SER A 161 -88.04 -9.56 -5.06
CA SER A 161 -88.56 -9.42 -3.71
C SER A 161 -89.13 -10.72 -3.17
N ARG A 162 -88.96 -11.00 -1.85
CA ARG A 162 -89.96 -11.55 -0.94
C ARG A 162 -89.50 -11.63 0.51
N GLU A 163 -90.11 -10.88 1.33
CA GLU A 163 -90.20 -11.04 2.79
C GLU A 163 -91.18 -12.19 3.17
N PRO A 164 -91.34 -12.44 4.47
CA PRO A 164 -90.43 -12.95 5.52
C PRO A 164 -91.00 -14.27 6.11
N SER A 165 -90.20 -15.03 6.79
CA SER A 165 -90.75 -16.03 7.72
C SER A 165 -89.75 -16.46 8.81
N ALA A 166 -90.27 -16.30 10.03
CA ALA A 166 -90.03 -17.06 11.25
C ALA A 166 -88.64 -17.13 11.84
N ARG A 167 -88.47 -16.44 12.96
CA ARG A 167 -87.49 -16.67 14.00
C ARG A 167 -87.48 -18.13 14.46
N GLU A 168 -86.37 -18.82 14.27
CA GLU A 168 -85.95 -19.95 15.10
C GLU A 168 -84.87 -19.54 16.10
N PRO A 169 -84.92 -20.02 17.34
CA PRO A 169 -83.97 -19.59 18.39
C PRO A 169 -82.57 -20.12 18.13
N ALA A 170 -81.63 -19.22 18.24
CA ALA A 170 -80.20 -19.53 18.19
C ALA A 170 -79.85 -20.65 19.19
N ARG A 171 -79.56 -21.82 18.67
CA ARG A 171 -78.84 -22.87 19.43
C ARG A 171 -77.39 -22.41 19.59
N THR A 172 -77.06 -21.98 20.77
CA THR A 172 -75.69 -21.90 21.22
C THR A 172 -75.00 -23.24 20.99
N PRO A 173 -73.85 -23.31 20.25
CA PRO A 173 -73.11 -24.55 20.13
C PRO A 173 -72.55 -24.87 21.52
N ALA A 174 -73.05 -25.87 22.16
CA ALA A 174 -72.45 -26.48 23.34
C ALA A 174 -71.06 -26.98 22.89
N THR A 175 -70.03 -26.17 23.15
CA THR A 175 -68.66 -26.57 22.97
C THR A 175 -68.47 -27.86 23.75
N SER A 176 -68.43 -28.99 23.04
CA SER A 176 -68.44 -30.29 23.69
C SER A 176 -67.16 -30.41 24.49
N ARG A 177 -67.23 -30.72 25.78
CA ARG A 177 -66.12 -31.00 26.63
C ARG A 177 -65.05 -31.91 25.96
N ARG A 178 -65.51 -32.75 25.03
CA ARG A 178 -64.69 -33.63 24.19
C ARG A 178 -63.79 -32.86 23.20
N PHE A 179 -64.26 -31.76 22.61
CA PHE A 179 -63.50 -30.92 21.69
C PHE A 179 -62.40 -30.16 22.44
N LEU A 180 -62.73 -29.60 23.63
CA LEU A 180 -61.69 -28.97 24.47
C LEU A 180 -60.66 -29.97 25.00
N LEU A 181 -61.05 -31.20 25.32
CA LEU A 181 -60.14 -32.27 25.71
C LEU A 181 -59.26 -32.75 24.55
N THR A 182 -59.81 -32.81 23.33
CA THR A 182 -58.98 -33.15 22.15
C THR A 182 -58.01 -32.04 21.79
N ILE A 183 -58.37 -30.75 21.81
CA ILE A 183 -57.46 -29.64 21.64
C ILE A 183 -56.39 -29.63 22.73
N GLY A 184 -56.80 -29.82 24.00
CA GLY A 184 -55.87 -29.91 25.12
C GLY A 184 -54.88 -31.08 24.99
N ALA A 185 -55.35 -32.23 24.51
CA ALA A 185 -54.50 -33.40 24.24
C ALA A 185 -53.53 -33.15 23.06
N VAL A 186 -53.99 -32.54 21.98
CA VAL A 186 -53.12 -32.19 20.82
C VAL A 186 -52.08 -31.15 21.20
N LEU A 187 -52.48 -30.10 21.92
CA LEU A 187 -51.53 -29.10 22.42
C LEU A 187 -50.54 -29.71 23.42
N GLY A 188 -51.01 -30.59 24.32
CA GLY A 188 -50.12 -31.30 25.24
C GLY A 188 -49.11 -32.20 24.53
N VAL A 189 -49.52 -32.91 23.49
CA VAL A 189 -48.61 -33.71 22.65
C VAL A 189 -47.64 -32.80 21.89
N LEU A 190 -48.08 -31.69 21.32
CA LEU A 190 -47.21 -30.74 20.63
C LEU A 190 -46.16 -30.11 21.58
N VAL A 191 -46.55 -29.75 22.78
CA VAL A 191 -45.64 -29.26 23.82
C VAL A 191 -44.67 -30.36 24.25
N LEU A 192 -45.12 -31.59 24.45
CA LEU A 192 -44.23 -32.71 24.79
C LEU A 192 -43.25 -33.05 23.66
N VAL A 193 -43.72 -33.08 22.43
CA VAL A 193 -42.87 -33.27 21.25
C VAL A 193 -41.90 -32.11 21.10
N GLY A 194 -42.36 -30.88 21.23
CA GLY A 194 -41.52 -29.67 21.16
C GLY A 194 -40.45 -29.64 22.24
N THR A 195 -40.77 -29.99 23.49
CA THR A 195 -39.82 -30.09 24.59
C THR A 195 -38.85 -31.27 24.40
N ALA A 196 -39.33 -32.41 23.91
CA ALA A 196 -38.44 -33.56 23.60
C ALA A 196 -37.45 -33.22 22.51
N PHE A 197 -37.86 -32.57 21.41
CA PHE A 197 -36.95 -32.09 20.36
C PHE A 197 -36.00 -31.00 20.86
N GLY A 198 -36.47 -30.07 21.71
CA GLY A 198 -35.63 -29.07 22.36
C GLY A 198 -34.53 -29.70 23.22
N ILE A 199 -34.86 -30.70 24.05
CA ILE A 199 -33.91 -31.44 24.88
C ILE A 199 -32.91 -32.23 24.01
N VAL A 200 -33.36 -32.90 22.95
CA VAL A 200 -32.47 -33.62 22.02
C VAL A 200 -31.53 -32.66 21.32
N SER A 201 -31.98 -31.47 20.92
CA SER A 201 -31.15 -30.43 20.30
C SER A 201 -30.09 -29.91 21.26
N LEU A 202 -30.43 -29.69 22.53
CA LEU A 202 -29.48 -29.28 23.58
C LEU A 202 -28.45 -30.37 23.90
N LEU A 203 -28.83 -31.65 23.81
CA LEU A 203 -27.95 -32.77 24.05
C LEU A 203 -26.95 -33.07 22.91
N GLN A 204 -27.12 -32.48 21.75
CA GLN A 204 -26.25 -32.70 20.60
C GLN A 204 -25.05 -31.74 20.51
N GLY A 205 -25.01 -30.69 21.36
CA GLY A 205 -23.99 -29.64 21.31
C GLY A 205 -24.07 -28.72 20.09
N PRO A 206 -23.29 -27.65 20.04
CA PRO A 206 -23.24 -26.71 18.92
C PRO A 206 -22.78 -27.37 17.62
N ARG A 207 -23.37 -26.96 16.48
CA ARG A 207 -22.98 -27.37 15.13
C ARG A 207 -22.98 -26.18 14.21
N ILE A 208 -22.11 -26.16 13.22
CA ILE A 208 -22.10 -25.13 12.17
C ILE A 208 -23.37 -25.25 11.36
N SER A 209 -24.11 -24.15 11.23
CA SER A 209 -25.29 -24.01 10.37
C SER A 209 -24.97 -23.24 9.08
N GLU A 210 -24.00 -22.30 9.13
CA GLU A 210 -23.60 -21.48 7.99
C GLU A 210 -22.12 -21.08 8.13
N VAL A 211 -21.44 -20.93 7.00
CA VAL A 211 -20.08 -20.40 6.90
C VAL A 211 -20.07 -19.31 5.84
N GLN A 212 -19.56 -18.13 6.19
CA GLN A 212 -19.39 -17.02 5.28
C GLN A 212 -17.91 -16.70 5.20
N VAL A 213 -17.35 -16.62 4.00
CA VAL A 213 -15.97 -16.20 3.71
C VAL A 213 -15.89 -15.64 2.30
N ASP A 214 -15.20 -14.52 2.14
CA ASP A 214 -14.83 -14.00 0.83
C ASP A 214 -13.37 -14.39 0.58
N THR A 215 -13.18 -15.47 -0.16
CA THR A 215 -11.84 -16.04 -0.42
C THR A 215 -11.04 -15.22 -1.43
N ALA A 216 -11.71 -14.48 -2.33
CA ALA A 216 -11.04 -13.61 -3.29
C ALA A 216 -10.46 -12.37 -2.59
N GLN A 217 -11.24 -11.71 -1.74
CA GLN A 217 -10.75 -10.59 -0.95
C GLN A 217 -9.66 -11.03 0.06
N ALA A 218 -9.74 -12.28 0.54
CA ALA A 218 -8.81 -12.76 1.55
C ALA A 218 -7.35 -12.87 1.07
N ILE A 219 -7.09 -13.02 -0.22
CA ILE A 219 -5.73 -13.04 -0.80
C ILE A 219 -5.21 -11.64 -1.16
N GLU A 220 -6.08 -10.64 -1.30
CA GLU A 220 -5.72 -9.29 -1.75
C GLU A 220 -5.51 -8.31 -0.58
N SER A 221 -6.31 -8.43 0.49
CA SER A 221 -6.30 -7.46 1.60
C SER A 221 -6.36 -8.10 2.98
N SER A 222 -5.80 -7.40 3.97
CA SER A 222 -5.89 -7.78 5.38
C SER A 222 -7.30 -7.52 5.94
N GLY A 223 -7.63 -8.19 7.06
CA GLY A 223 -8.88 -7.98 7.79
C GLY A 223 -10.08 -8.75 7.23
N SER A 224 -9.88 -9.64 6.25
CA SER A 224 -10.91 -10.57 5.80
C SER A 224 -11.34 -11.52 6.92
N ARG A 225 -12.59 -12.01 6.85
CA ARG A 225 -13.19 -12.78 7.93
C ARG A 225 -13.77 -14.10 7.44
N VAL A 226 -13.61 -15.14 8.28
CA VAL A 226 -14.45 -16.34 8.23
C VAL A 226 -15.45 -16.26 9.37
N ILE A 227 -16.73 -16.31 9.06
CA ILE A 227 -17.81 -16.26 10.05
C ILE A 227 -18.47 -17.64 10.09
N LEU A 228 -18.38 -18.29 11.26
CA LEU A 228 -19.02 -19.56 11.55
C LEU A 228 -20.31 -19.27 12.35
N THR A 229 -21.45 -19.55 11.78
CA THR A 229 -22.73 -19.41 12.49
C THR A 229 -23.16 -20.79 13.03
N ALA A 230 -23.37 -20.86 14.34
CA ALA A 230 -23.84 -22.07 14.98
C ALA A 230 -25.37 -22.18 14.99
N ASN A 231 -25.90 -23.39 15.14
CA ASN A 231 -27.32 -23.66 15.25
C ASN A 231 -27.97 -23.18 16.56
N GLN A 232 -27.15 -22.79 17.56
CA GLN A 232 -27.58 -22.28 18.86
C GLN A 232 -26.62 -21.21 19.37
N ALA A 233 -27.05 -20.41 20.36
CA ALA A 233 -26.18 -19.44 21.03
C ALA A 233 -25.01 -20.17 21.72
N LEU A 234 -23.81 -19.60 21.61
CA LEU A 234 -22.57 -20.13 22.15
C LEU A 234 -22.23 -19.46 23.47
N SER A 235 -21.52 -20.19 24.31
CA SER A 235 -20.78 -19.58 25.45
C SER A 235 -19.62 -18.76 24.92
N ASP A 236 -18.98 -17.96 25.78
CA ASP A 236 -17.79 -17.21 25.43
C ASP A 236 -16.72 -18.14 24.82
N ILE A 237 -16.10 -17.69 23.75
CA ILE A 237 -15.02 -18.39 23.04
C ILE A 237 -13.70 -17.67 23.36
N ASP A 238 -12.77 -18.42 23.92
CA ASP A 238 -11.40 -17.96 24.14
C ASP A 238 -10.63 -18.04 22.81
N PRO A 239 -9.85 -17.02 22.43
CA PRO A 239 -8.98 -17.07 21.25
C PRO A 239 -8.08 -18.32 21.19
N GLU A 240 -7.64 -18.85 22.34
CA GLU A 240 -6.82 -20.07 22.41
C GLU A 240 -7.55 -21.35 21.96
N GLN A 241 -8.88 -21.33 21.92
CA GLN A 241 -9.70 -22.43 21.39
C GLN A 241 -9.71 -22.48 19.87
N VAL A 242 -9.27 -21.39 19.19
CA VAL A 242 -9.30 -21.25 17.73
C VAL A 242 -7.94 -21.57 17.17
N THR A 243 -7.91 -22.43 16.14
CA THR A 243 -6.71 -22.73 15.35
C THR A 243 -7.01 -22.62 13.86
N VAL A 244 -6.02 -22.13 13.11
CA VAL A 244 -6.07 -22.05 11.65
C VAL A 244 -4.88 -22.79 11.09
N GLU A 245 -5.10 -23.62 10.08
CA GLU A 245 -4.08 -24.40 9.37
C GLU A 245 -4.22 -24.19 7.85
N PRO A 246 -3.14 -23.76 7.14
CA PRO A 246 -1.84 -23.33 7.64
C PRO A 246 -1.91 -22.18 8.65
N ALA A 247 -0.89 -22.07 9.51
CA ALA A 247 -0.84 -21.04 10.54
C ALA A 247 -0.78 -19.63 9.90
N VAL A 248 -1.66 -18.74 10.34
CA VAL A 248 -1.73 -17.34 9.91
C VAL A 248 -2.18 -16.49 11.10
N PRO A 249 -1.69 -15.25 11.26
CA PRO A 249 -2.13 -14.35 12.33
C PRO A 249 -3.61 -13.99 12.20
N PHE A 250 -4.36 -14.08 13.31
CA PHE A 250 -5.79 -13.76 13.33
C PHE A 250 -6.23 -13.21 14.69
N THR A 251 -7.42 -12.59 14.70
CA THR A 251 -8.16 -12.22 15.90
C THR A 251 -9.53 -12.91 15.89
N VAL A 252 -10.12 -13.09 17.07
CA VAL A 252 -11.41 -13.77 17.24
C VAL A 252 -12.45 -12.80 17.79
N ASP A 253 -13.60 -12.74 17.12
CA ASP A 253 -14.79 -12.01 17.54
C ASP A 253 -15.93 -13.02 17.69
N ALA A 254 -16.34 -13.31 18.92
CA ALA A 254 -17.47 -14.23 19.18
C ALA A 254 -18.65 -13.46 19.75
N SER A 255 -19.83 -13.65 19.17
CA SER A 255 -21.07 -13.04 19.66
C SER A 255 -22.29 -13.88 19.31
N GLY A 256 -23.12 -14.15 20.30
CA GLY A 256 -24.37 -14.87 20.14
C GLY A 256 -24.18 -16.26 19.55
N ARG A 257 -24.50 -16.47 18.28
CA ARG A 257 -24.31 -17.73 17.54
C ARG A 257 -23.10 -17.69 16.60
N GLY A 258 -22.45 -16.54 16.47
CA GLY A 258 -21.37 -16.32 15.51
C GLY A 258 -19.98 -16.43 16.16
N VAL A 259 -19.05 -17.05 15.45
CA VAL A 259 -17.62 -16.97 15.70
C VAL A 259 -16.98 -16.41 14.45
N GLY A 260 -16.45 -15.18 14.53
CA GLY A 260 -15.70 -14.52 13.49
C GLY A 260 -14.20 -14.72 13.72
N VAL A 261 -13.51 -15.27 12.73
CA VAL A 261 -12.04 -15.33 12.69
C VAL A 261 -11.59 -14.31 11.66
N ARG A 262 -10.91 -13.27 12.12
CA ARG A 262 -10.43 -12.16 11.28
C ARG A 262 -8.94 -12.29 11.09
N PHE A 263 -8.52 -12.47 9.84
CA PHE A 263 -7.11 -12.51 9.47
C PHE A 263 -6.51 -11.11 9.49
N THR A 264 -5.36 -10.94 10.13
CA THR A 264 -4.68 -9.65 10.23
C THR A 264 -3.77 -9.38 9.03
N VAL A 265 -3.46 -10.42 8.26
CA VAL A 265 -2.69 -10.37 7.00
C VAL A 265 -3.48 -11.06 5.89
N PRO A 266 -3.19 -10.77 4.61
CA PRO A 266 -3.76 -11.52 3.49
C PRO A 266 -3.36 -13.00 3.54
N LEU A 267 -4.20 -13.86 2.99
CA LEU A 267 -3.95 -15.30 2.91
C LEU A 267 -3.17 -15.67 1.65
N ASP A 268 -2.48 -16.81 1.69
CA ASP A 268 -1.85 -17.40 0.51
C ASP A 268 -2.90 -17.82 -0.52
N ASP A 269 -2.56 -17.68 -1.79
CA ASP A 269 -3.41 -18.14 -2.88
C ASP A 269 -3.36 -19.67 -3.05
N SER A 270 -4.31 -20.22 -3.81
CA SER A 270 -4.37 -21.65 -4.15
C SER A 270 -4.15 -22.57 -2.94
N THR A 271 -4.55 -22.10 -1.75
CA THR A 271 -4.25 -22.75 -0.46
C THR A 271 -5.54 -23.13 0.26
N LYS A 272 -5.56 -24.37 0.79
CA LYS A 272 -6.67 -24.86 1.59
C LYS A 272 -6.46 -24.54 3.06
N TYR A 273 -7.29 -23.68 3.60
CA TYR A 273 -7.33 -23.34 5.03
C TYR A 273 -8.35 -24.14 5.79
N THR A 274 -8.02 -24.51 7.01
CA THR A 274 -8.92 -25.20 7.94
C THR A 274 -8.99 -24.39 9.24
N VAL A 275 -10.19 -23.94 9.59
CA VAL A 275 -10.48 -23.25 10.85
C VAL A 275 -11.14 -24.23 11.80
N ARG A 276 -10.60 -24.34 13.02
CA ARG A 276 -11.09 -25.23 14.07
C ARG A 276 -11.31 -24.43 15.35
N VAL A 277 -12.48 -24.57 15.95
CA VAL A 277 -12.82 -24.01 17.27
C VAL A 277 -13.09 -25.19 18.20
N ALA A 278 -12.19 -25.41 19.15
CA ALA A 278 -12.26 -26.53 20.08
C ALA A 278 -13.16 -26.21 21.30
N ASP A 279 -13.70 -27.23 21.93
CA ASP A 279 -14.43 -27.18 23.20
C ASP A 279 -15.58 -26.18 23.27
N VAL A 280 -16.27 -25.97 22.15
CA VAL A 280 -17.40 -25.06 22.03
C VAL A 280 -18.61 -25.61 22.77
N THR A 281 -19.17 -24.82 23.68
CA THR A 281 -20.39 -25.15 24.42
C THR A 281 -21.52 -24.18 24.09
N GLY A 282 -22.76 -24.64 24.20
CA GLY A 282 -23.92 -23.74 24.06
C GLY A 282 -24.10 -22.85 25.29
N ALA A 283 -24.59 -21.62 25.14
CA ALA A 283 -24.91 -20.71 26.24
C ALA A 283 -25.96 -21.30 27.22
N GLY A 284 -26.81 -22.23 26.75
CA GLY A 284 -27.74 -22.98 27.59
C GLY A 284 -27.14 -24.22 28.27
N GLY A 285 -25.85 -24.43 28.15
CA GLY A 285 -25.17 -25.65 28.61
C GLY A 285 -25.27 -26.80 27.58
N GLY A 286 -24.77 -27.98 27.95
CA GLY A 286 -24.72 -29.16 27.08
C GLY A 286 -23.30 -29.66 26.84
N PRO A 287 -23.10 -30.70 26.04
CA PRO A 287 -21.77 -31.23 25.72
C PRO A 287 -20.98 -30.26 24.87
N SER A 288 -19.66 -30.20 25.11
CA SER A 288 -18.73 -29.49 24.22
C SER A 288 -18.57 -30.21 22.90
N THR A 289 -18.34 -29.44 21.84
CA THR A 289 -18.06 -29.96 20.50
C THR A 289 -16.93 -29.17 19.87
N THR A 290 -16.30 -29.72 18.83
CA THR A 290 -15.37 -28.99 17.99
C THR A 290 -16.07 -28.57 16.70
N LEU A 291 -16.06 -27.27 16.41
CA LEU A 291 -16.50 -26.72 15.13
C LEU A 291 -15.31 -26.73 14.17
N THR A 292 -15.50 -27.29 12.97
CA THR A 292 -14.44 -27.31 11.96
C THR A 292 -15.00 -26.95 10.59
N THR A 293 -14.34 -26.05 9.90
CA THR A 293 -14.65 -25.71 8.50
C THR A 293 -13.37 -25.61 7.68
N SER A 294 -13.48 -25.79 6.37
CA SER A 294 -12.37 -25.61 5.45
C SER A 294 -12.86 -24.84 4.23
N PHE A 295 -11.99 -24.00 3.70
CA PHE A 295 -12.20 -23.27 2.45
C PHE A 295 -10.89 -23.25 1.67
N GLU A 296 -10.95 -22.91 0.37
CA GLU A 296 -9.81 -22.83 -0.51
C GLU A 296 -9.78 -21.43 -1.13
N THR A 297 -8.61 -20.80 -1.12
CA THR A 297 -8.37 -19.52 -1.76
C THR A 297 -8.17 -19.70 -3.26
N PRO A 298 -8.66 -18.77 -4.10
CA PRO A 298 -8.45 -18.85 -5.55
C PRO A 298 -6.98 -18.64 -5.92
N ALA A 299 -6.60 -18.95 -7.15
CA ALA A 299 -5.31 -18.59 -7.72
C ALA A 299 -5.23 -17.07 -7.91
N SER A 300 -4.06 -16.50 -7.65
CA SER A 300 -3.79 -15.07 -7.86
C SER A 300 -3.72 -14.72 -9.34
N HIS A 301 -4.23 -13.54 -9.65
CA HIS A 301 -4.03 -12.87 -10.93
C HIS A 301 -3.42 -11.51 -10.64
N ILE A 302 -2.47 -11.11 -11.48
CA ILE A 302 -1.76 -9.84 -11.35
C ILE A 302 -1.96 -8.98 -12.58
N PHE A 303 -1.88 -7.68 -12.38
CA PHE A 303 -1.74 -6.74 -13.49
C PHE A 303 -0.27 -6.38 -13.64
N ILE A 304 0.14 -6.13 -14.89
CA ILE A 304 1.50 -5.72 -15.24
C ILE A 304 1.41 -4.68 -16.37
N LEU A 305 2.21 -3.63 -16.30
CA LEU A 305 2.33 -2.62 -17.32
C LEU A 305 3.45 -2.98 -18.30
N ARG A 306 3.13 -2.95 -19.58
CA ARG A 306 4.10 -3.04 -20.68
C ARG A 306 4.02 -1.78 -21.51
N ARG A 307 5.10 -1.03 -21.54
CA ARG A 307 5.30 0.09 -22.48
C ARG A 307 5.84 -0.41 -23.81
N ASP A 308 5.40 0.21 -24.89
CA ASP A 308 5.78 -0.15 -26.26
C ASP A 308 6.16 1.12 -27.03
N VAL A 309 7.45 1.33 -27.24
CA VAL A 309 8.01 2.54 -27.88
C VAL A 309 7.45 2.80 -29.29
N ASP A 310 7.15 1.74 -30.03
CA ASP A 310 6.63 1.80 -31.39
C ASP A 310 5.10 1.61 -31.47
N GLY A 311 4.42 1.43 -30.34
CA GLY A 311 3.02 1.07 -30.26
C GLY A 311 2.26 1.77 -29.14
N LYS A 312 1.28 1.06 -28.60
CA LYS A 312 0.51 1.50 -27.44
C LYS A 312 0.95 0.75 -26.21
N ASP A 313 1.05 1.47 -25.11
CA ASP A 313 1.22 0.89 -23.80
C ASP A 313 0.01 0.06 -23.41
N LYS A 314 0.23 -1.04 -22.68
CA LYS A 314 -0.82 -2.00 -22.32
C LYS A 314 -0.71 -2.44 -20.87
N ILE A 315 -1.85 -2.52 -20.22
CA ILE A 315 -2.00 -3.19 -18.93
C ILE A 315 -2.55 -4.59 -19.22
N PHE A 316 -1.81 -5.61 -18.80
CA PHE A 316 -2.21 -7.02 -18.91
C PHE A 316 -2.71 -7.53 -17.57
N LEU A 317 -3.81 -8.26 -17.57
CA LEU A 317 -4.20 -9.15 -16.49
C LEU A 317 -3.67 -10.54 -16.83
N THR A 318 -2.83 -11.09 -15.97
CA THR A 318 -2.16 -12.38 -16.19
C THR A 318 -2.20 -13.26 -14.94
N ASP A 319 -2.14 -14.57 -15.14
CA ASP A 319 -1.87 -15.50 -14.05
C ASP A 319 -0.36 -15.55 -13.73
N LEU A 320 0.00 -16.30 -12.69
CA LEU A 320 1.40 -16.43 -12.28
C LEU A 320 2.24 -17.34 -13.20
N LYS A 321 1.71 -17.74 -14.36
CA LYS A 321 2.43 -18.52 -15.39
C LYS A 321 2.68 -17.71 -16.65
N GLY A 322 2.13 -16.50 -16.72
CA GLY A 322 2.28 -15.58 -17.86
C GLY A 322 1.16 -15.69 -18.89
N ASP A 323 0.11 -16.48 -18.63
CA ASP A 323 -1.07 -16.52 -19.49
C ASP A 323 -1.97 -15.34 -19.17
N GLY A 324 -2.09 -14.37 -20.10
CA GLY A 324 -2.80 -13.12 -19.81
C GLY A 324 -3.43 -12.47 -21.02
N VAL A 325 -4.26 -11.46 -20.75
CA VAL A 325 -4.94 -10.64 -21.76
C VAL A 325 -4.72 -9.15 -21.48
N ALA A 326 -4.59 -8.34 -22.53
CA ALA A 326 -4.58 -6.89 -22.37
C ALA A 326 -6.00 -6.43 -22.00
N VAL A 327 -6.12 -5.71 -20.90
CA VAL A 327 -7.39 -5.16 -20.39
C VAL A 327 -7.53 -3.67 -20.67
N TYR A 328 -6.42 -2.95 -20.83
CA TYR A 328 -6.41 -1.54 -21.16
C TYR A 328 -5.21 -1.21 -22.05
N GLU A 329 -5.39 -0.28 -22.99
CA GLU A 329 -4.32 0.23 -23.85
C GLU A 329 -4.47 1.73 -24.10
N HIS A 330 -3.36 2.45 -24.07
CA HIS A 330 -3.26 3.88 -24.33
C HIS A 330 -1.93 4.21 -24.99
N ASP A 331 -1.83 5.36 -25.63
CA ASP A 331 -0.58 5.76 -26.31
C ASP A 331 0.57 5.93 -25.30
N LYS A 332 0.27 6.46 -24.10
CA LYS A 332 1.25 6.61 -23.02
C LYS A 332 0.60 6.36 -21.66
N ILE A 333 1.00 5.30 -20.97
CA ILE A 333 0.58 4.97 -19.60
C ILE A 333 1.74 5.28 -18.66
N ASN A 334 1.55 6.29 -17.81
CA ASN A 334 2.59 6.73 -16.89
C ASN A 334 2.70 5.82 -15.66
N ASP A 335 1.55 5.47 -15.08
CA ASP A 335 1.47 4.63 -13.89
C ASP A 335 0.07 4.01 -13.78
N PHE A 336 -0.06 2.91 -13.06
CA PHE A 336 -1.37 2.32 -12.75
C PHE A 336 -1.37 1.65 -11.38
N ARG A 337 -2.55 1.55 -10.77
CA ARG A 337 -2.78 0.75 -9.56
C ARG A 337 -4.08 -0.01 -9.67
N ALA A 338 -4.12 -1.18 -9.04
CA ALA A 338 -5.30 -2.04 -9.00
C ALA A 338 -5.84 -2.15 -7.58
N THR A 339 -7.16 -2.19 -7.48
CA THR A 339 -7.91 -2.62 -6.29
C THR A 339 -8.61 -3.95 -6.57
N SER A 340 -9.32 -4.51 -5.61
CA SER A 340 -10.10 -5.75 -5.79
C SER A 340 -11.15 -5.65 -6.93
N ASN A 341 -11.58 -4.43 -7.32
CA ASN A 341 -12.66 -4.24 -8.29
C ASN A 341 -12.41 -3.15 -9.34
N GLN A 342 -11.35 -2.35 -9.24
CA GLN A 342 -11.07 -1.23 -10.14
C GLN A 342 -9.60 -1.15 -10.52
N LEU A 343 -9.33 -0.54 -11.68
CA LEU A 343 -8.03 -0.02 -12.08
C LEU A 343 -8.06 1.50 -12.01
N VAL A 344 -6.96 2.08 -11.56
CA VAL A 344 -6.66 3.51 -11.61
C VAL A 344 -5.45 3.69 -12.48
N VAL A 345 -5.55 4.53 -13.51
CA VAL A 345 -4.51 4.67 -14.54
C VAL A 345 -4.21 6.16 -14.74
N ALA A 346 -2.94 6.52 -14.64
CA ALA A 346 -2.43 7.82 -15.02
C ALA A 346 -1.88 7.75 -16.44
N VAL A 347 -2.45 8.53 -17.35
CA VAL A 347 -2.00 8.63 -18.75
C VAL A 347 -1.40 10.00 -19.01
N GLU A 348 -0.38 10.04 -19.89
CA GLU A 348 0.26 11.26 -20.35
C GLU A 348 -0.36 11.70 -21.68
N GLU A 349 -0.73 12.97 -21.77
CA GLU A 349 -1.24 13.64 -22.95
C GLU A 349 -0.31 14.82 -23.28
N ASP A 350 -0.47 15.41 -24.47
CA ASP A 350 0.39 16.52 -24.94
C ASP A 350 0.32 17.76 -24.03
N ASP A 351 -0.78 17.94 -23.30
CA ASP A 351 -1.06 19.11 -22.48
C ASP A 351 -1.11 18.85 -20.97
N GLY A 352 -0.75 17.64 -20.52
CA GLY A 352 -0.72 17.26 -19.12
C GLY A 352 -1.02 15.80 -18.90
N SER A 353 -1.49 15.47 -17.70
CA SER A 353 -1.90 14.11 -17.35
C SER A 353 -3.40 14.01 -17.19
N ARG A 354 -3.95 12.80 -17.39
CA ARG A 354 -5.32 12.45 -17.01
C ARG A 354 -5.29 11.25 -16.09
N LEU A 355 -6.18 11.27 -15.13
CA LEU A 355 -6.35 10.18 -14.15
C LEU A 355 -7.67 9.48 -14.40
N LEU A 356 -7.62 8.20 -14.76
CA LEU A 356 -8.76 7.39 -15.13
C LEU A 356 -9.04 6.32 -14.08
N VAL A 357 -10.31 6.05 -13.82
CA VAL A 357 -10.77 4.91 -13.03
C VAL A 357 -11.69 4.06 -13.89
N MET A 358 -11.51 2.76 -13.86
CA MET A 358 -12.27 1.80 -14.68
C MET A 358 -12.44 0.47 -13.94
N ASP A 359 -13.29 -0.40 -14.44
CA ASP A 359 -13.39 -1.77 -13.96
C ASP A 359 -12.11 -2.55 -14.31
N ARG A 360 -11.86 -3.68 -13.64
CA ARG A 360 -10.65 -4.50 -13.83
C ARG A 360 -10.47 -5.05 -15.26
N ASP A 361 -11.52 -5.09 -16.06
CA ASP A 361 -11.50 -5.49 -17.48
C ASP A 361 -11.34 -4.30 -18.44
N GLY A 362 -11.12 -3.09 -17.93
CA GLY A 362 -11.00 -1.86 -18.70
C GLY A 362 -12.33 -1.21 -19.09
N ALA A 363 -13.47 -1.77 -18.66
CA ALA A 363 -14.78 -1.20 -18.94
C ALA A 363 -15.13 -0.02 -17.99
N ASN A 364 -16.25 0.67 -18.29
CA ASN A 364 -16.82 1.73 -17.45
C ASN A 364 -15.82 2.83 -17.06
N GLN A 365 -14.98 3.23 -18.01
CA GLN A 365 -13.96 4.27 -17.80
C GLN A 365 -14.61 5.60 -17.42
N ARG A 366 -14.02 6.25 -16.41
CA ARG A 366 -14.34 7.62 -16.01
C ARG A 366 -13.08 8.36 -15.63
N GLU A 367 -13.07 9.64 -15.90
CA GLU A 367 -11.98 10.53 -15.55
C GLU A 367 -12.20 11.14 -14.16
N LEU A 368 -11.14 11.21 -13.37
CA LEU A 368 -11.10 11.97 -12.12
C LEU A 368 -10.61 13.39 -12.41
N LYS A 369 -11.28 14.36 -11.79
CA LYS A 369 -10.90 15.77 -11.91
C LYS A 369 -9.57 16.01 -11.20
N LEU A 370 -8.63 16.66 -11.86
CA LEU A 370 -7.37 17.10 -11.26
C LEU A 370 -7.51 18.48 -10.60
N PRO A 371 -6.57 18.89 -9.72
CA PRO A 371 -6.58 20.23 -9.11
C PRO A 371 -6.47 21.37 -10.11
N GLY A 372 -5.95 21.13 -11.30
CA GLY A 372 -5.75 22.09 -12.38
C GLY A 372 -5.16 21.42 -13.62
N ASP A 373 -4.67 22.23 -14.55
CA ASP A 373 -3.94 21.73 -15.74
C ASP A 373 -2.49 21.46 -15.33
N GLY A 374 -2.08 20.18 -15.38
CA GLY A 374 -0.75 19.80 -14.88
C GLY A 374 -0.44 18.33 -15.03
N TYR A 375 0.54 17.88 -14.28
CA TYR A 375 1.10 16.54 -14.35
C TYR A 375 0.85 15.76 -13.05
N VAL A 376 0.42 14.52 -13.23
CA VAL A 376 0.29 13.52 -12.16
C VAL A 376 1.58 12.71 -12.12
N GLY A 377 2.22 12.68 -10.96
CA GLY A 377 3.37 11.80 -10.72
C GLY A 377 2.94 10.37 -10.39
N ALA A 378 3.73 9.69 -9.53
CA ALA A 378 3.39 8.34 -9.09
C ALA A 378 2.07 8.32 -8.31
N ILE A 379 1.22 7.33 -8.64
CA ILE A 379 -0.08 7.14 -7.98
C ILE A 379 -0.04 5.96 -7.00
N GLN A 380 -0.86 6.02 -5.98
CA GLN A 380 -1.13 4.91 -5.08
C GLN A 380 -2.62 4.84 -4.77
N VAL A 381 -3.10 3.69 -4.34
CA VAL A 381 -4.50 3.49 -3.95
C VAL A 381 -4.60 2.95 -2.54
N SER A 382 -5.59 3.46 -1.81
CA SER A 382 -6.05 2.87 -0.55
C SER A 382 -7.41 2.23 -0.80
N GLU A 383 -7.44 0.92 -0.92
CA GLU A 383 -8.68 0.19 -1.19
C GLU A 383 -9.71 0.38 -0.07
N ARG A 384 -9.30 0.19 1.19
CA ARG A 384 -10.19 0.37 2.34
C ARG A 384 -10.61 1.82 2.55
N GLY A 385 -9.73 2.78 2.27
CA GLY A 385 -10.05 4.22 2.30
C GLY A 385 -10.91 4.65 1.12
N GLY A 386 -10.98 3.86 0.05
CA GLY A 386 -11.65 4.22 -1.20
C GLY A 386 -11.00 5.43 -1.87
N LEU A 387 -9.68 5.59 -1.71
CA LEU A 387 -8.93 6.77 -2.13
C LEU A 387 -7.87 6.42 -3.17
N VAL A 388 -7.63 7.35 -4.09
CA VAL A 388 -6.38 7.47 -4.83
C VAL A 388 -5.59 8.64 -4.27
N GLY A 389 -4.28 8.48 -4.17
CA GLY A 389 -3.32 9.54 -3.86
C GLY A 389 -2.35 9.71 -5.02
N TYR A 390 -1.83 10.91 -5.19
CA TYR A 390 -0.84 11.25 -6.21
C TYR A 390 -0.09 12.53 -5.87
N SER A 391 1.13 12.67 -6.36
CA SER A 391 1.80 13.96 -6.40
C SER A 391 1.35 14.72 -7.64
N TYR A 392 1.09 16.02 -7.49
CA TYR A 392 0.61 16.86 -8.57
C TYR A 392 1.49 18.10 -8.74
N SER A 393 1.76 18.47 -10.00
CA SER A 393 2.47 19.70 -10.34
C SER A 393 1.71 20.43 -11.44
N ASP A 394 1.54 21.74 -11.29
CA ASP A 394 0.96 22.58 -12.34
C ASP A 394 1.87 22.60 -13.56
N ARG A 395 1.28 22.67 -14.75
CA ARG A 395 2.02 22.71 -16.02
C ARG A 395 2.88 23.97 -16.15
N GLU A 396 2.35 25.11 -15.72
CA GLU A 396 3.06 26.36 -15.70
C GLU A 396 3.52 26.65 -14.26
N LEU A 397 4.83 26.59 -14.06
CA LEU A 397 5.46 26.92 -12.79
C LEU A 397 6.28 28.19 -12.97
N SER A 398 6.16 29.11 -12.01
CA SER A 398 7.02 30.27 -11.87
C SER A 398 7.70 30.28 -10.50
N ASP A 399 8.63 31.18 -10.27
CA ASP A 399 9.34 31.27 -8.98
C ASP A 399 8.40 31.60 -7.81
N ASP A 400 7.28 32.29 -8.09
CA ASP A 400 6.36 32.78 -7.07
C ASP A 400 4.95 32.13 -7.16
N GLU A 401 4.62 31.42 -8.24
CA GLU A 401 3.28 30.87 -8.47
C GLU A 401 3.33 29.46 -9.06
N GLY A 402 2.41 28.61 -8.64
CA GLY A 402 2.21 27.25 -9.11
C GLY A 402 2.58 26.19 -8.05
N ARG A 403 1.89 25.06 -8.14
CA ARG A 403 2.08 23.90 -7.25
C ARG A 403 3.14 22.99 -7.83
N ALA A 404 4.08 22.55 -7.01
CA ALA A 404 5.12 21.59 -7.39
C ALA A 404 5.10 20.41 -6.43
N SER A 405 4.87 19.21 -6.93
CA SER A 405 4.85 17.94 -6.17
C SER A 405 3.94 17.97 -4.94
N VAL A 406 2.79 18.70 -5.01
CA VAL A 406 1.85 18.71 -3.89
C VAL A 406 1.14 17.37 -3.76
N LEU A 407 0.94 16.90 -2.53
CA LEU A 407 0.27 15.65 -2.26
C LEU A 407 -1.25 15.81 -2.30
N VAL A 408 -1.88 15.07 -3.18
CA VAL A 408 -3.33 15.11 -3.40
C VAL A 408 -3.94 13.75 -3.07
N THR A 409 -5.11 13.77 -2.44
CA THR A 409 -5.94 12.59 -2.24
C THR A 409 -7.34 12.83 -2.78
N GLN A 410 -7.95 11.81 -3.36
CA GLN A 410 -9.28 11.89 -3.95
C GLN A 410 -10.05 10.58 -3.80
N SER A 411 -11.37 10.68 -3.64
CA SER A 411 -12.21 9.49 -3.59
C SER A 411 -12.30 8.81 -4.96
N LEU A 412 -12.15 7.48 -4.95
CA LEU A 412 -12.31 6.63 -6.13
C LEU A 412 -13.73 6.66 -6.71
N ASN A 413 -14.73 7.18 -5.99
CA ASN A 413 -16.09 7.31 -6.50
C ASN A 413 -16.25 8.41 -7.57
N GLY A 414 -15.27 9.32 -7.71
CA GLY A 414 -15.22 10.40 -8.69
C GLY A 414 -16.26 11.52 -8.49
N LYS A 415 -16.91 11.57 -7.32
CA LYS A 415 -17.92 12.59 -7.01
C LYS A 415 -17.36 13.76 -6.23
N ASP A 416 -16.25 13.54 -5.55
CA ASP A 416 -15.62 14.51 -4.68
C ASP A 416 -14.49 15.22 -5.43
N ASP A 417 -14.29 16.50 -5.15
CA ASP A 417 -13.16 17.25 -5.68
C ASP A 417 -11.83 16.75 -5.09
N PRO A 418 -10.72 16.85 -5.83
CA PRO A 418 -9.39 16.53 -5.32
C PRO A 418 -9.06 17.39 -4.11
N GLN A 419 -8.45 16.80 -3.11
CA GLN A 419 -8.06 17.47 -1.88
C GLN A 419 -6.55 17.46 -1.73
N VAL A 420 -5.95 18.64 -1.79
CA VAL A 420 -4.53 18.83 -1.46
C VAL A 420 -4.36 18.65 0.05
N ILE A 421 -3.31 17.92 0.44
CA ILE A 421 -2.96 17.78 1.86
C ILE A 421 -2.27 19.07 2.31
N GLU A 422 -2.72 19.62 3.44
CA GLU A 422 -2.16 20.81 4.05
C GLU A 422 -1.47 20.49 5.38
N VAL A 423 -0.31 21.09 5.61
CA VAL A 423 0.43 21.07 6.87
C VAL A 423 0.52 22.49 7.39
N ALA A 424 -0.02 22.75 8.59
CA ALA A 424 -0.08 24.08 9.20
C ALA A 424 -0.77 25.17 8.33
N GLY A 425 -1.64 24.75 7.39
CA GLY A 425 -2.37 25.64 6.50
C GLY A 425 -1.65 25.98 5.18
N GLU A 426 -0.56 25.27 4.88
CA GLU A 426 0.16 25.33 3.61
C GLU A 426 0.05 24.00 2.87
N GLU A 427 -0.03 24.03 1.54
CA GLU A 427 -0.07 22.84 0.69
C GLU A 427 1.24 22.04 0.84
N ALA A 428 1.13 20.74 1.15
CA ALA A 428 2.28 19.88 1.39
C ALA A 428 2.94 19.47 0.06
N SER A 429 4.10 20.06 -0.23
CA SER A 429 5.00 19.56 -1.27
C SER A 429 5.81 18.38 -0.74
N VAL A 430 5.75 17.24 -1.42
CA VAL A 430 6.29 15.98 -0.90
C VAL A 430 7.43 15.45 -1.76
N PHE A 431 8.45 14.94 -1.09
CA PHE A 431 9.56 14.22 -1.71
C PHE A 431 9.23 12.74 -1.89
N VAL A 432 8.67 12.09 -0.85
CA VAL A 432 8.24 10.69 -0.86
C VAL A 432 6.99 10.53 -0.01
N TRP A 433 6.09 9.66 -0.44
CA TRP A 433 4.88 9.39 0.30
C TRP A 433 4.37 7.97 0.03
N GLN A 434 3.58 7.42 0.96
CA GLN A 434 2.93 6.12 0.81
C GLN A 434 1.62 6.10 1.60
N PHE A 435 0.59 5.44 1.06
CA PHE A 435 -0.55 5.04 1.87
C PHE A 435 -0.14 3.99 2.89
N VAL A 436 -0.66 4.11 4.09
CA VAL A 436 -0.63 3.02 5.07
C VAL A 436 -1.55 1.92 4.56
N PRO A 437 -1.06 0.71 4.30
CA PRO A 437 -1.87 -0.38 3.75
C PRO A 437 -3.14 -0.61 4.55
N ASP A 438 -4.23 -0.86 3.85
CA ASP A 438 -5.56 -1.15 4.39
C ASP A 438 -6.13 -0.06 5.32
N SER A 439 -5.68 1.21 5.14
CA SER A 439 -6.19 2.38 5.86
C SER A 439 -6.30 3.60 4.95
N ALA A 440 -6.97 4.67 5.41
CA ALA A 440 -7.02 5.95 4.71
C ALA A 440 -5.87 6.89 5.10
N ALA A 441 -4.90 6.41 5.88
CA ALA A 441 -3.78 7.21 6.35
C ALA A 441 -2.67 7.29 5.29
N VAL A 442 -2.02 8.45 5.21
CA VAL A 442 -0.89 8.74 4.32
C VAL A 442 0.31 9.15 5.15
N LEU A 443 1.43 8.45 4.95
CA LEU A 443 2.73 8.79 5.50
C LEU A 443 3.54 9.50 4.41
N PHE A 444 4.15 10.63 4.71
CA PHE A 444 4.91 11.40 3.73
C PHE A 444 6.08 12.14 4.36
N ILE A 445 7.08 12.43 3.51
CA ILE A 445 8.24 13.26 3.84
C ILE A 445 8.22 14.44 2.88
N ASP A 446 8.29 15.65 3.41
CA ASP A 446 8.44 16.86 2.61
C ASP A 446 9.90 17.10 2.17
N PHE A 447 10.16 18.16 1.42
CA PHE A 447 11.50 18.49 0.95
C PHE A 447 12.46 18.96 2.06
N ASP A 448 11.95 19.28 3.25
CA ASP A 448 12.74 19.63 4.44
C ASP A 448 13.07 18.38 5.29
N GLY A 449 12.58 17.20 4.88
CA GLY A 449 12.79 15.93 5.55
C GLY A 449 11.84 15.66 6.71
N ALA A 450 10.78 16.48 6.90
CA ALA A 450 9.80 16.26 7.96
C ALA A 450 8.89 15.08 7.60
N LEU A 451 8.89 14.05 8.46
CA LEU A 451 8.04 12.89 8.35
C LEU A 451 6.70 13.16 9.04
N SER A 452 5.63 13.03 8.30
CA SER A 452 4.28 13.36 8.73
C SER A 452 3.27 12.26 8.35
N LEU A 453 2.28 12.06 9.22
CA LEU A 453 1.16 11.13 9.01
C LEU A 453 -0.16 11.91 9.06
N VAL A 454 -1.03 11.68 8.09
CA VAL A 454 -2.40 12.21 8.07
C VAL A 454 -3.39 11.08 7.82
N ASP A 455 -4.43 10.99 8.66
CA ASP A 455 -5.53 10.03 8.45
C ASP A 455 -6.72 10.75 7.80
N ARG A 456 -7.00 10.40 6.54
CA ARG A 456 -8.08 10.99 5.74
C ARG A 456 -9.48 10.56 6.17
N SER A 457 -9.59 9.57 7.05
CA SER A 457 -10.87 9.13 7.64
C SER A 457 -11.25 9.89 8.92
N SER A 458 -10.37 10.77 9.41
CA SER A 458 -10.56 11.51 10.65
C SER A 458 -10.15 12.97 10.51
N ASP A 459 -10.65 13.83 11.42
CA ASP A 459 -10.28 15.25 11.52
C ASP A 459 -9.12 15.46 12.52
N ALA A 460 -8.33 14.44 12.81
CA ALA A 460 -7.26 14.52 13.82
C ALA A 460 -6.09 15.46 13.42
N GLY A 461 -6.05 15.87 12.15
CA GLY A 461 -4.97 16.71 11.61
C GLY A 461 -3.71 15.90 11.26
N VAL A 462 -2.59 16.63 11.09
CA VAL A 462 -1.31 16.03 10.73
C VAL A 462 -0.51 15.71 12.00
N GLN A 463 -0.04 14.46 12.11
CA GLN A 463 0.85 14.01 13.18
C GLN A 463 2.30 14.07 12.68
N SER A 464 3.17 14.80 13.40
CA SER A 464 4.61 14.81 13.11
C SER A 464 5.28 13.58 13.74
N LEU A 465 6.13 12.91 12.95
CA LEU A 465 6.88 11.72 13.34
C LEU A 465 8.42 11.94 13.26
N GLY A 466 8.84 13.22 13.34
CA GLY A 466 10.25 13.62 13.32
C GLY A 466 10.81 13.80 11.91
N LEU A 467 12.11 13.58 11.73
CA LEU A 467 12.79 13.72 10.44
C LEU A 467 13.18 12.36 9.88
N ALA A 468 13.12 12.20 8.56
CA ALA A 468 13.54 10.99 7.88
C ALA A 468 14.10 11.30 6.48
N ALA A 469 14.98 10.45 5.99
CA ALA A 469 15.54 10.53 4.65
C ALA A 469 14.62 9.87 3.62
N THR A 470 14.04 8.70 3.96
CA THR A 470 13.11 8.00 3.06
C THR A 470 12.15 7.07 3.82
N ILE A 471 11.02 6.76 3.19
CA ILE A 471 10.10 5.70 3.57
C ILE A 471 10.46 4.48 2.72
N GLN A 472 11.01 3.44 3.36
CA GLN A 472 11.37 2.20 2.70
C GLN A 472 10.12 1.37 2.35
N GLY A 473 9.18 1.26 3.28
CA GLY A 473 7.91 0.57 3.09
C GLY A 473 7.07 0.54 4.36
N ILE A 474 5.79 0.17 4.23
CA ILE A 474 4.85 0.09 5.35
C ILE A 474 4.26 -1.31 5.40
N SER A 475 4.35 -1.95 6.56
CA SER A 475 3.87 -3.32 6.77
C SER A 475 2.35 -3.40 6.74
N ARG A 476 1.81 -4.43 6.08
CA ARG A 476 0.38 -4.73 6.15
C ARG A 476 0.00 -5.29 7.52
N GLY A 477 -1.11 -4.82 8.06
CA GLY A 477 -1.71 -5.36 9.29
C GLY A 477 -1.06 -4.98 10.61
N THR A 478 0.14 -4.36 10.65
CA THR A 478 0.85 -4.01 11.89
C THR A 478 0.92 -2.52 12.19
N TYR A 479 0.55 -1.66 11.25
CA TYR A 479 0.65 -0.21 11.37
C TYR A 479 2.08 0.26 11.68
N THR A 480 3.07 -0.40 11.05
CA THR A 480 4.51 -0.17 11.23
C THR A 480 5.13 0.23 9.90
N ALA A 481 5.89 1.32 9.87
CA ALA A 481 6.68 1.75 8.74
C ALA A 481 8.16 1.42 8.94
N ILE A 482 8.85 1.06 7.87
CA ILE A 482 10.32 1.01 7.83
C ILE A 482 10.78 2.34 7.26
N VAL A 483 11.51 3.11 8.04
CA VAL A 483 12.01 4.43 7.65
C VAL A 483 13.51 4.51 7.85
N GLU A 484 14.18 5.23 6.97
CA GLU A 484 15.58 5.58 7.12
C GLU A 484 15.67 7.00 7.69
N ARG A 485 16.35 7.15 8.79
CA ARG A 485 16.59 8.42 9.44
C ARG A 485 17.72 9.19 8.74
N LEU A 486 17.86 10.49 9.01
CA LEU A 486 18.89 11.34 8.39
C LEU A 486 20.33 10.90 8.72
N ASP A 487 20.53 10.10 9.76
CA ASP A 487 21.82 9.52 10.14
C ASP A 487 22.09 8.15 9.47
N ALA A 488 21.27 7.79 8.46
CA ALA A 488 21.28 6.51 7.75
C ALA A 488 20.93 5.30 8.63
N THR A 489 20.37 5.50 9.82
CA THR A 489 19.80 4.38 10.59
C THR A 489 18.43 3.97 10.04
N VAL A 490 18.22 2.66 9.87
CA VAL A 490 16.92 2.13 9.44
C VAL A 490 16.19 1.57 10.65
N VAL A 491 14.97 2.05 10.86
CA VAL A 491 14.14 1.71 12.02
C VAL A 491 12.76 1.23 11.59
N GLU A 492 12.17 0.38 12.40
CA GLU A 492 10.74 0.09 12.39
C GLU A 492 10.05 1.11 13.29
N LEU A 493 9.22 1.96 12.69
CA LEU A 493 8.46 3.02 13.32
C LEU A 493 7.00 2.60 13.49
N ASN A 494 6.52 2.56 14.73
CA ASN A 494 5.10 2.37 15.00
C ASN A 494 4.35 3.67 14.73
N LEU A 495 3.43 3.66 13.76
CA LEU A 495 2.68 4.85 13.35
C LEU A 495 1.58 5.28 14.33
N ALA A 496 1.22 4.42 15.31
CA ALA A 496 0.20 4.75 16.30
C ALA A 496 0.75 5.60 17.47
N ASP A 497 1.99 5.34 17.89
CA ASP A 497 2.59 5.97 19.07
C ASP A 497 3.96 6.62 18.81
N GLY A 498 4.51 6.47 17.60
CA GLY A 498 5.81 7.02 17.23
C GLY A 498 7.01 6.28 17.84
N SER A 499 6.81 5.13 18.48
CA SER A 499 7.91 4.33 19.03
C SER A 499 8.73 3.66 17.94
N GLU A 500 10.04 3.54 18.16
CA GLU A 500 10.98 3.01 17.19
C GLU A 500 11.78 1.85 17.75
N LYS A 501 12.13 0.92 16.87
CA LYS A 501 13.15 -0.11 17.13
C LYS A 501 14.05 -0.26 15.92
N PRO A 502 15.36 -0.54 16.09
CA PRO A 502 16.23 -0.82 14.97
C PRO A 502 15.71 -2.00 14.14
N LEU A 503 15.78 -1.87 12.82
CA LEU A 503 15.49 -2.99 11.93
C LEU A 503 16.53 -4.09 12.14
N ALA A 504 16.10 -5.36 12.16
CA ALA A 504 17.00 -6.50 12.28
C ALA A 504 18.01 -6.52 11.11
N ALA A 505 19.29 -6.68 11.44
CA ALA A 505 20.34 -6.86 10.42
C ALA A 505 20.17 -8.21 9.72
N SER A 506 20.64 -8.31 8.46
CA SER A 506 20.66 -9.59 7.72
C SER A 506 21.84 -10.46 8.16
N ASP A 507 21.59 -11.75 8.34
CA ASP A 507 22.64 -12.76 8.60
C ASP A 507 22.43 -13.97 7.64
N PRO A 508 23.34 -14.23 6.69
CA PRO A 508 24.58 -13.47 6.42
C PRO A 508 24.33 -12.08 5.83
N ASP A 509 25.33 -11.22 5.95
CA ASP A 509 25.35 -9.88 5.34
C ASP A 509 25.63 -10.00 3.82
N TYR A 510 24.71 -9.46 3.01
CA TYR A 510 24.83 -9.41 1.54
C TYR A 510 25.18 -8.03 1.00
N GLY A 511 25.41 -7.04 1.86
CA GLY A 511 25.76 -5.68 1.49
C GLY A 511 24.73 -4.64 1.92
N THR A 512 24.84 -3.44 1.36
CA THR A 512 23.98 -2.31 1.73
C THR A 512 22.61 -2.42 1.06
N ALA A 513 21.55 -2.35 1.85
CA ALA A 513 20.19 -2.30 1.31
C ALA A 513 19.93 -0.93 0.66
N SER A 514 19.46 -0.94 -0.59
CA SER A 514 19.00 0.25 -1.32
C SER A 514 17.47 0.42 -1.21
N SER A 515 16.73 -0.67 -1.07
CA SER A 515 15.31 -0.65 -0.76
C SER A 515 14.91 -1.82 0.14
N ILE A 516 13.89 -1.60 0.97
CA ILE A 516 13.39 -2.59 1.93
C ILE A 516 11.86 -2.60 1.87
N THR A 517 11.29 -3.71 1.43
CA THR A 517 9.85 -3.90 1.35
C THR A 517 9.40 -4.89 2.42
N PRO A 518 8.59 -4.49 3.40
CA PRO A 518 8.07 -5.42 4.41
C PRO A 518 7.00 -6.34 3.81
N TYR A 519 6.96 -7.57 4.31
CA TYR A 519 5.90 -8.55 4.06
C TYR A 519 5.55 -9.29 5.37
N PRO A 520 4.43 -10.02 5.45
CA PRO A 520 4.11 -10.80 6.64
C PRO A 520 5.18 -11.88 6.93
N GLY A 521 5.98 -11.69 7.98
CA GLY A 521 7.06 -12.59 8.39
C GLY A 521 8.48 -12.12 8.09
N GLY A 522 8.66 -10.90 7.56
CA GLY A 522 9.99 -10.34 7.33
C GLY A 522 10.07 -9.18 6.36
N THR A 523 11.21 -9.04 5.72
CA THR A 523 11.49 -8.00 4.73
C THR A 523 12.15 -8.57 3.48
N LEU A 524 11.76 -8.04 2.32
CA LEU A 524 12.44 -8.23 1.05
C LEU A 524 13.39 -7.04 0.85
N ARG A 525 14.69 -7.30 0.69
CA ARG A 525 15.70 -6.24 0.58
C ARG A 525 16.44 -6.34 -0.74
N HIS A 526 16.47 -5.24 -1.48
CA HIS A 526 17.39 -5.07 -2.58
C HIS A 526 18.73 -4.60 -2.00
N VAL A 527 19.79 -5.38 -2.18
CA VAL A 527 21.11 -5.11 -1.64
C VAL A 527 22.12 -4.96 -2.77
N VAL A 528 23.10 -4.09 -2.54
CA VAL A 528 24.23 -3.86 -3.45
C VAL A 528 25.50 -4.29 -2.76
N SER A 529 26.16 -5.30 -3.33
CA SER A 529 27.48 -5.73 -2.89
C SER A 529 28.55 -4.85 -3.53
N ARG A 530 29.58 -4.48 -2.74
CA ARG A 530 30.68 -3.61 -3.18
C ARG A 530 32.01 -4.31 -2.96
N ASP A 531 32.99 -4.03 -3.82
CA ASP A 531 34.37 -4.49 -3.64
C ASP A 531 35.10 -3.66 -2.57
N ASP A 532 36.38 -4.02 -2.33
CA ASP A 532 37.24 -3.32 -1.37
C ASP A 532 37.50 -1.84 -1.74
N ALA A 533 37.25 -1.45 -2.99
CA ALA A 533 37.34 -0.07 -3.47
C ALA A 533 36.00 0.69 -3.38
N GLY A 534 34.93 0.02 -2.89
CA GLY A 534 33.59 0.58 -2.77
C GLY A 534 32.80 0.58 -4.07
N LEU A 535 33.29 -0.04 -5.14
CA LEU A 535 32.57 -0.13 -6.41
C LEU A 535 31.52 -1.24 -6.37
N PRO A 536 30.30 -1.02 -6.92
CA PRO A 536 29.28 -2.04 -6.99
C PRO A 536 29.75 -3.19 -7.89
N VAL A 537 29.69 -4.42 -7.37
CA VAL A 537 30.10 -5.64 -8.08
C VAL A 537 28.92 -6.56 -8.40
N GLY A 538 27.78 -6.34 -7.77
CA GLY A 538 26.56 -7.09 -8.00
C GLY A 538 25.40 -6.54 -7.18
N GLN A 539 24.19 -6.95 -7.57
CA GLN A 539 22.96 -6.61 -6.88
C GLN A 539 22.20 -7.91 -6.60
N ALA A 540 21.52 -7.95 -5.48
CA ALA A 540 20.67 -9.09 -5.12
C ALA A 540 19.38 -8.63 -4.46
N VAL A 541 18.32 -9.44 -4.63
CA VAL A 541 17.14 -9.37 -3.77
C VAL A 541 17.21 -10.52 -2.79
N ILE A 542 17.19 -10.21 -1.52
CA ILE A 542 17.24 -11.18 -0.43
C ILE A 542 15.95 -11.13 0.38
N ARG A 543 15.49 -12.28 0.84
CA ARG A 543 14.49 -12.42 1.89
C ARG A 543 15.21 -12.38 3.24
N VAL A 544 14.72 -11.56 4.16
CA VAL A 544 15.20 -11.52 5.54
C VAL A 544 14.01 -11.76 6.46
N ASP A 545 14.01 -12.86 7.16
CA ASP A 545 12.96 -13.25 8.10
C ASP A 545 13.02 -12.38 9.37
N ASP A 546 11.97 -12.39 10.21
CA ASP A 546 11.89 -11.57 11.44
C ASP A 546 13.03 -11.82 12.44
N ASP A 547 13.69 -12.99 12.38
CA ASP A 547 14.85 -13.34 13.20
C ASP A 547 16.20 -12.86 12.59
N GLY A 548 16.18 -12.23 11.42
CA GLY A 548 17.34 -11.74 10.69
C GLY A 548 17.96 -12.75 9.72
N THR A 549 17.45 -14.00 9.65
CA THR A 549 17.96 -15.00 8.72
C THR A 549 17.75 -14.54 7.27
N ALA A 550 18.85 -14.44 6.51
CA ALA A 550 18.84 -13.94 5.14
C ALA A 550 19.01 -15.04 4.10
N THR A 551 18.18 -15.01 3.05
CA THR A 551 18.23 -15.97 1.93
C THR A 551 18.15 -15.22 0.61
N PRO A 552 19.09 -15.39 -0.33
CA PRO A 552 19.05 -14.75 -1.64
C PRO A 552 17.96 -15.37 -2.49
N LEU A 553 17.19 -14.53 -3.20
CA LEU A 553 16.16 -14.94 -4.16
C LEU A 553 16.59 -14.70 -5.60
N VAL A 554 17.21 -13.54 -5.88
CA VAL A 554 17.71 -13.15 -7.20
C VAL A 554 19.08 -12.50 -7.02
N GLU A 555 20.00 -12.85 -7.89
CA GLU A 555 21.30 -12.19 -8.02
C GLU A 555 21.49 -11.78 -9.48
N VAL A 556 21.87 -10.53 -9.71
CA VAL A 556 22.12 -10.01 -11.05
C VAL A 556 23.57 -9.53 -11.18
N SER A 557 24.07 -9.56 -12.41
CA SER A 557 25.41 -9.07 -12.72
C SER A 557 25.49 -7.54 -12.60
N SER A 558 26.71 -6.99 -12.58
CA SER A 558 26.92 -5.52 -12.61
C SER A 558 26.49 -4.86 -13.94
N ALA A 559 26.18 -5.63 -14.98
CA ALA A 559 25.67 -5.11 -16.25
C ALA A 559 24.16 -4.85 -16.18
N ASP A 560 23.46 -5.56 -15.30
CA ASP A 560 22.02 -5.49 -15.11
C ASP A 560 21.68 -4.60 -13.90
N SER A 561 20.46 -4.13 -13.81
CA SER A 561 20.00 -3.37 -12.65
C SER A 561 18.65 -3.84 -12.15
N ILE A 562 18.52 -3.99 -10.84
CA ILE A 562 17.24 -4.23 -10.18
C ILE A 562 16.57 -2.87 -9.96
N LEU A 563 15.39 -2.69 -10.54
CA LEU A 563 14.64 -1.44 -10.47
C LEU A 563 13.59 -1.43 -9.36
N GLN A 564 13.08 -2.61 -9.02
CA GLN A 564 12.05 -2.76 -8.01
C GLN A 564 12.06 -4.17 -7.46
N ALA A 565 11.78 -4.31 -6.18
CA ALA A 565 11.49 -5.59 -5.54
C ALA A 565 10.31 -5.43 -4.60
N CYS A 566 9.26 -6.21 -4.79
CA CYS A 566 8.08 -6.18 -3.93
C CYS A 566 7.55 -7.59 -3.67
N ALA A 567 6.89 -7.77 -2.53
CA ALA A 567 6.26 -9.03 -2.15
C ALA A 567 4.76 -9.02 -2.49
N SER A 568 4.21 -10.19 -2.79
CA SER A 568 2.75 -10.37 -2.83
C SER A 568 2.13 -10.02 -1.46
N PRO A 569 0.83 -9.70 -1.41
CA PRO A 569 0.19 -9.28 -0.16
C PRO A 569 0.36 -10.24 1.02
N SER A 570 0.38 -11.56 0.77
CA SER A 570 0.63 -12.59 1.78
C SER A 570 2.11 -12.85 2.07
N GLY A 571 3.03 -12.41 1.19
CA GLY A 571 4.44 -12.78 1.24
C GLY A 571 4.77 -14.12 0.58
N GLN A 572 3.82 -14.75 -0.11
CA GLN A 572 4.02 -16.05 -0.80
C GLN A 572 4.97 -15.94 -2.00
N TYR A 573 4.96 -14.79 -2.67
CA TYR A 573 5.74 -14.52 -3.88
C TYR A 573 6.49 -13.19 -3.78
N ALA A 574 7.58 -13.09 -4.53
CA ALA A 574 8.29 -11.85 -4.82
C ALA A 574 8.18 -11.52 -6.31
N ALA A 575 8.06 -10.24 -6.64
CA ALA A 575 8.23 -9.71 -7.97
C ALA A 575 9.48 -8.83 -7.99
N VAL A 576 10.41 -9.13 -8.90
CA VAL A 576 11.68 -8.40 -9.06
C VAL A 576 11.76 -7.88 -10.49
N VAL A 577 11.79 -6.57 -10.64
CA VAL A 577 11.94 -5.90 -11.94
C VAL A 577 13.42 -5.70 -12.22
N VAL A 578 13.88 -6.23 -13.33
CA VAL A 578 15.27 -6.17 -13.78
C VAL A 578 15.34 -5.46 -15.12
N ALA A 579 16.27 -4.52 -15.25
CA ALA A 579 16.68 -3.95 -16.53
C ALA A 579 17.99 -4.60 -16.96
N PRO A 580 17.98 -5.47 -17.99
CA PRO A 580 19.19 -6.10 -18.49
C PRO A 580 20.05 -5.08 -19.22
N GLU A 581 21.39 -5.25 -19.14
CA GLU A 581 22.40 -4.45 -19.83
C GLU A 581 22.11 -2.93 -19.75
N LEU A 582 21.87 -2.40 -18.54
CA LEU A 582 21.39 -1.04 -18.28
C LEU A 582 22.17 0.03 -19.06
N ALA A 583 23.50 -0.11 -19.20
CA ALA A 583 24.34 0.86 -19.90
C ALA A 583 24.04 1.00 -21.40
N SER A 584 23.42 -0.01 -22.03
CA SER A 584 23.02 -0.03 -23.44
C SER A 584 21.49 -0.05 -23.65
N ASN A 585 20.72 0.00 -22.56
CA ASN A 585 19.27 -0.03 -22.57
C ASN A 585 18.71 1.41 -22.61
N PRO A 586 18.13 1.86 -23.73
CA PRO A 586 17.65 3.24 -23.84
C PRO A 586 16.43 3.47 -22.95
N TYR A 587 16.18 4.74 -22.63
CA TYR A 587 15.02 5.14 -21.85
C TYR A 587 13.85 5.53 -22.73
N ASP A 588 12.63 5.28 -22.30
CA ASP A 588 11.38 5.44 -23.04
C ASP A 588 10.90 6.90 -23.21
N GLY A 589 11.56 7.87 -22.58
CA GLY A 589 11.25 9.29 -22.70
C GLY A 589 9.91 9.72 -22.10
N MET A 590 9.30 8.90 -21.25
CA MET A 590 8.07 9.21 -20.50
C MET A 590 8.34 10.22 -19.37
N LEU A 591 7.27 10.79 -18.78
CA LEU A 591 7.36 11.65 -17.58
C LEU A 591 8.05 10.95 -16.40
N LEU A 592 7.76 9.67 -16.23
CA LEU A 592 8.47 8.77 -15.31
C LEU A 592 9.28 7.78 -16.17
N PRO A 593 10.50 8.15 -16.60
CA PRO A 593 11.24 7.39 -17.58
C PRO A 593 11.72 6.06 -17.01
N LEU A 594 11.65 5.00 -17.82
CA LEU A 594 12.16 3.68 -17.51
C LEU A 594 12.99 3.16 -18.69
N PRO A 595 13.93 2.23 -18.49
CA PRO A 595 14.56 1.51 -19.59
C PRO A 595 13.51 0.78 -20.43
N GLU A 596 13.67 0.80 -21.75
CA GLU A 596 12.73 0.18 -22.71
C GLU A 596 12.63 -1.35 -22.50
N ASN A 597 13.76 -1.99 -22.17
CA ASN A 597 13.80 -3.42 -21.94
C ASN A 597 13.81 -3.69 -20.44
N VAL A 598 12.69 -4.18 -19.93
CA VAL A 598 12.53 -4.57 -18.51
C VAL A 598 11.82 -5.91 -18.43
N GLU A 599 12.23 -6.71 -17.48
CA GLU A 599 11.64 -8.01 -17.17
C GLU A 599 11.26 -8.09 -15.70
N THR A 600 10.08 -8.64 -15.43
CA THR A 600 9.64 -8.93 -14.07
C THR A 600 9.76 -10.42 -13.80
N HIS A 601 10.61 -10.79 -12.86
CA HIS A 601 10.80 -12.16 -12.39
C HIS A 601 9.85 -12.41 -11.22
N LEU A 602 8.95 -13.39 -11.34
CA LEU A 602 8.11 -13.88 -10.26
C LEU A 602 8.75 -15.07 -9.57
N ILE A 603 8.93 -14.99 -8.26
CA ILE A 603 9.70 -15.96 -7.47
C ILE A 603 8.86 -16.43 -6.29
N GLY A 604 8.83 -17.75 -6.05
CA GLY A 604 8.25 -18.30 -4.83
C GLY A 604 9.16 -18.02 -3.64
N MET A 605 8.66 -17.27 -2.64
CA MET A 605 9.46 -16.80 -1.50
C MET A 605 10.03 -17.94 -0.65
N GLU A 606 9.26 -18.99 -0.41
CA GLU A 606 9.71 -20.15 0.38
C GLU A 606 10.71 -21.01 -0.40
N SER A 607 10.45 -21.21 -1.69
CA SER A 607 11.28 -22.11 -2.52
C SER A 607 12.52 -21.45 -3.10
N GLY A 608 12.57 -20.11 -3.16
CA GLY A 608 13.59 -19.34 -3.87
C GLY A 608 13.61 -19.61 -5.38
N LYS A 609 12.55 -20.21 -5.95
CA LYS A 609 12.52 -20.58 -7.37
C LYS A 609 11.76 -19.56 -8.18
N GLU A 610 12.36 -19.19 -9.30
CA GLU A 610 11.67 -18.45 -10.33
C GLU A 610 10.53 -19.29 -10.92
N MET A 611 9.37 -18.68 -11.03
CA MET A 611 8.17 -19.27 -11.61
C MET A 611 8.06 -18.89 -13.08
N VAL A 612 8.22 -17.61 -13.39
CA VAL A 612 8.14 -17.04 -14.74
C VAL A 612 8.84 -15.68 -14.79
N ALA A 613 9.41 -15.34 -15.94
CA ALA A 613 9.83 -14.00 -16.30
C ALA A 613 8.81 -13.39 -17.28
N LEU A 614 8.33 -12.20 -16.98
CA LEU A 614 7.31 -11.47 -17.74
C LEU A 614 7.94 -10.19 -18.32
N THR A 615 7.68 -9.91 -19.59
CA THR A 615 8.03 -8.60 -20.14
C THR A 615 7.09 -7.54 -19.58
N GLY A 616 7.63 -6.50 -18.97
CA GLY A 616 6.89 -5.41 -18.33
C GLY A 616 7.29 -5.22 -16.88
N PHE A 617 6.63 -4.31 -16.21
CA PHE A 617 6.96 -3.86 -14.86
C PHE A 617 5.70 -3.43 -14.09
N ASP A 618 5.89 -2.96 -12.86
CA ASP A 618 4.85 -2.41 -12.00
C ASP A 618 3.72 -3.41 -11.74
N VAL A 619 4.10 -4.56 -11.17
CA VAL A 619 3.13 -5.58 -10.76
C VAL A 619 2.16 -5.02 -9.74
N SER A 620 0.88 -5.29 -9.87
CA SER A 620 -0.20 -4.77 -9.01
C SER A 620 -0.04 -5.03 -7.50
N TRP A 621 0.86 -5.92 -7.10
CA TRP A 621 1.23 -6.11 -5.69
C TRP A 621 2.08 -4.97 -5.13
N CYS A 622 2.88 -4.30 -6.00
CA CYS A 622 3.78 -3.24 -5.61
C CYS A 622 2.99 -1.99 -5.24
N GLN A 623 3.26 -1.43 -4.08
CA GLN A 623 2.56 -0.23 -3.60
C GLN A 623 3.05 1.05 -4.28
N THR A 624 4.32 1.05 -4.70
CA THR A 624 4.97 2.19 -5.35
C THR A 624 5.49 1.77 -6.71
N ALA A 625 5.56 2.71 -7.65
CA ALA A 625 6.19 2.51 -8.95
C ALA A 625 7.70 2.19 -8.80
N PRO A 626 8.33 1.56 -9.82
CA PRO A 626 9.79 1.43 -9.87
C PRO A 626 10.48 2.78 -9.70
N ARG A 627 11.63 2.78 -9.04
CA ARG A 627 12.44 3.99 -8.79
C ARG A 627 13.84 3.79 -9.38
N PHE A 628 14.43 4.87 -9.87
CA PHE A 628 15.82 4.97 -10.27
C PHE A 628 16.62 5.74 -9.26
#